data_78a179cee56f2192c0b34a88654f702d
#
_entry.id   78a179cee56f2192c0b34a88654f702d
#
_cell.length_a   1.000
_cell.length_b   1.000
_cell.length_c   1.000
_cell.angle_alpha   90.00
_cell.angle_beta   90.00
_cell.angle_gamma   90.00
#
_symmetry.space_group_name_H-M   'P 1'
#
loop_
_entity.id
_entity.type
_entity.pdbx_description
1 polymer ?
#
loop_
_entity_poly.entity_id
_entity_poly.type
_entity_poly.pdbx_seq_one_letter_code
_entity_poly.pdbx_strand_id
1 'polypeptide(L)'
;EHATGLALDITSESNQTLDETQAQTQEQQWLMKNCQNYGFILRYPKDKTDITQYIYEPWHYRYVGEEAAKAIMKKGITLEEYLAQIQK
;
A
#
# COMPACT_ATOMS: atom_id res chain seq x y z
N GLU A 1 10.43 7.53 0.95
CA GLU A 1 9.74 6.91 2.10
C GLU A 1 10.50 5.72 2.71
N HIS A 2 11.32 5.04 1.91
CA HIS A 2 12.14 3.92 2.40
C HIS A 2 13.12 4.33 3.51
N ALA A 3 13.55 5.58 3.52
CA ALA A 3 14.47 6.10 4.52
C ALA A 3 13.90 6.09 5.94
N THR A 4 12.57 5.95 6.09
CA THR A 4 11.93 5.87 7.40
C THR A 4 12.07 4.49 8.04
N GLY A 5 12.43 3.47 7.28
CA GLY A 5 12.43 2.08 7.75
C GLY A 5 11.04 1.48 7.89
N LEU A 6 9.98 2.18 7.43
CA LEU A 6 8.59 1.75 7.55
C LEU A 6 8.01 1.23 6.23
N ALA A 7 8.75 1.30 5.14
CA ALA A 7 8.29 0.88 3.82
C ALA A 7 9.07 -0.32 3.31
N LEU A 8 8.36 -1.21 2.62
CA LEU A 8 8.92 -2.41 2.00
C LEU A 8 8.45 -2.52 0.56
N ASP A 9 9.36 -2.90 -0.34
CA ASP A 9 9.00 -3.34 -1.68
C ASP A 9 8.95 -4.87 -1.67
N ILE A 10 7.80 -5.43 -2.01
CA ILE A 10 7.58 -6.87 -1.97
C ILE A 10 7.25 -7.37 -3.37
N THR A 11 8.03 -8.35 -3.84
CA THR A 11 7.80 -8.98 -5.14
C THR A 11 7.54 -10.47 -4.96
N SER A 12 6.99 -11.10 -6.00
CA SER A 12 6.79 -12.54 -6.06
C SER A 12 8.07 -13.22 -6.56
N GLU A 13 8.31 -14.46 -6.16
CA GLU A 13 9.41 -15.26 -6.72
C GLU A 13 9.25 -15.46 -8.22
N SER A 14 8.01 -15.57 -8.71
CA SER A 14 7.74 -15.79 -10.14
C SER A 14 7.85 -14.51 -10.96
N ASN A 15 7.83 -13.33 -10.32
CA ASN A 15 7.93 -12.04 -11.00
C ASN A 15 8.60 -11.04 -10.06
N GLN A 16 9.85 -10.70 -10.34
CA GLN A 16 10.63 -9.78 -9.51
C GLN A 16 10.74 -8.38 -10.12
N THR A 17 9.94 -8.10 -11.15
CA THR A 17 9.93 -6.80 -11.81
C THR A 17 9.11 -5.81 -11.01
N LEU A 18 9.62 -4.60 -10.81
CA LEU A 18 8.89 -3.52 -10.11
C LEU A 18 8.05 -2.73 -11.11
N ASP A 19 6.95 -3.32 -11.54
CA ASP A 19 5.98 -2.68 -12.42
C ASP A 19 4.57 -3.21 -12.13
N GLU A 20 3.59 -2.77 -12.93
CA GLU A 20 2.19 -3.12 -12.70
C GLU A 20 1.89 -4.61 -12.81
N THR A 21 2.77 -5.41 -13.45
CA THR A 21 2.55 -6.84 -13.55
C THR A 21 2.57 -7.52 -12.18
N GLN A 22 3.16 -6.88 -11.16
CA GLN A 22 3.11 -7.37 -9.78
C GLN A 22 1.67 -7.56 -9.29
N ALA A 23 0.75 -6.69 -9.70
CA ALA A 23 -0.64 -6.77 -9.25
C ALA A 23 -1.33 -8.08 -9.66
N GLN A 24 -0.78 -8.78 -10.64
CA GLN A 24 -1.36 -10.03 -11.16
C GLN A 24 -0.78 -11.28 -10.50
N THR A 25 0.22 -11.14 -9.65
CA THR A 25 0.77 -12.29 -8.93
C THR A 25 -0.17 -12.69 -7.80
N GLN A 26 -0.17 -13.98 -7.46
CA GLN A 26 -1.00 -14.47 -6.34
C GLN A 26 -0.57 -13.83 -5.02
N GLU A 27 0.72 -13.65 -4.83
CA GLU A 27 1.26 -13.07 -3.60
C GLU A 27 0.78 -11.63 -3.41
N GLN A 28 0.81 -10.81 -4.47
CA GLN A 28 0.33 -9.43 -4.37
C GLN A 28 -1.17 -9.37 -4.17
N GLN A 29 -1.93 -10.24 -4.83
CA GLN A 29 -3.37 -10.30 -4.62
C GLN A 29 -3.71 -10.64 -3.18
N TRP A 30 -2.97 -11.58 -2.58
CA TRP A 30 -3.14 -11.93 -1.18
C TRP A 30 -2.78 -10.74 -0.27
N LEU A 31 -1.66 -10.07 -0.54
CA LEU A 31 -1.21 -8.91 0.25
C LEU A 31 -2.20 -7.75 0.17
N MET A 32 -2.73 -7.46 -1.00
CA MET A 32 -3.70 -6.38 -1.16
C MET A 32 -4.97 -6.62 -0.35
N LYS A 33 -5.33 -7.87 -0.11
CA LYS A 33 -6.51 -8.23 0.70
C LYS A 33 -6.20 -8.31 2.20
N ASN A 34 -4.96 -8.62 2.58
CA ASN A 34 -4.65 -9.02 3.95
C ASN A 34 -3.58 -8.16 4.65
N CYS A 35 -2.90 -7.26 3.93
CA CYS A 35 -1.78 -6.49 4.49
C CYS A 35 -2.17 -5.71 5.75
N GLN A 36 -3.42 -5.24 5.82
CA GLN A 36 -3.91 -4.47 6.96
C GLN A 36 -3.91 -5.27 8.26
N ASN A 37 -4.03 -6.59 8.18
CA ASN A 37 -4.00 -7.46 9.36
C ASN A 37 -2.62 -7.51 10.02
N TYR A 38 -1.60 -7.02 9.31
CA TYR A 38 -0.21 -6.97 9.78
C TYR A 38 0.28 -5.54 9.94
N GLY A 39 -0.62 -4.56 9.86
CA GLY A 39 -0.28 -3.15 10.05
C GLY A 39 0.23 -2.44 8.81
N PHE A 40 0.14 -3.06 7.63
CA PHE A 40 0.62 -2.49 6.37
C PHE A 40 -0.54 -2.05 5.48
N ILE A 41 -0.26 -1.07 4.62
CA ILE A 41 -1.18 -0.64 3.58
C ILE A 41 -0.48 -0.71 2.23
N LEU A 42 -1.27 -0.82 1.17
CA LEU A 42 -0.81 -0.57 -0.19
C LEU A 42 -0.68 0.96 -0.33
N ARG A 43 0.55 1.45 -0.36
CA ARG A 43 0.84 2.88 -0.17
C ARG A 43 0.38 3.75 -1.33
N TYR A 44 0.55 3.26 -2.56
CA TYR A 44 0.23 4.02 -3.78
C TYR A 44 -0.76 3.25 -4.63
N PRO A 45 -2.06 3.27 -4.25
CA PRO A 45 -3.07 2.48 -4.94
C PRO A 45 -3.43 3.06 -6.31
N LYS A 46 -4.07 2.21 -7.11
CA LYS A 46 -4.56 2.57 -8.43
C LYS A 46 -5.62 3.67 -8.31
N ASP A 47 -5.65 4.57 -9.29
CA ASP A 47 -6.64 5.65 -9.38
C ASP A 47 -6.51 6.72 -8.29
N LYS A 48 -5.39 6.78 -7.58
CA LYS A 48 -5.11 7.78 -6.54
C LYS A 48 -3.87 8.61 -6.82
N THR A 49 -3.37 8.57 -8.05
CA THR A 49 -2.12 9.25 -8.44
C THR A 49 -2.17 10.77 -8.23
N ASP A 50 -3.34 11.37 -8.42
CA ASP A 50 -3.52 12.81 -8.22
C ASP A 50 -3.42 13.21 -6.75
N ILE A 51 -3.65 12.28 -5.82
CA ILE A 51 -3.57 12.51 -4.38
C ILE A 51 -2.17 12.20 -3.86
N THR A 52 -1.64 11.02 -4.21
CA THR A 52 -0.33 10.58 -3.71
C THR A 52 0.83 11.21 -4.46
N GLN A 53 0.61 11.61 -5.71
CA GLN A 53 1.61 12.10 -6.66
C GLN A 53 2.63 11.04 -7.06
N TYR A 54 2.28 9.78 -6.86
CA TYR A 54 3.04 8.62 -7.31
C TYR A 54 2.16 7.74 -8.19
N ILE A 55 2.77 7.07 -9.14
CA ILE A 55 2.05 6.09 -9.97
C ILE A 55 1.62 4.91 -9.11
N TYR A 56 0.72 4.09 -9.63
CA TYR A 56 0.32 2.85 -8.98
C TYR A 56 1.54 1.95 -8.77
N GLU A 57 1.79 1.57 -7.51
CA GLU A 57 2.91 0.72 -7.14
C GLU A 57 2.41 -0.49 -6.34
N PRO A 58 1.98 -1.56 -7.00
CA PRO A 58 1.42 -2.72 -6.30
C PRO A 58 2.44 -3.51 -5.45
N TRP A 59 3.71 -3.12 -5.50
CA TRP A 59 4.77 -3.75 -4.70
C TRP A 59 5.13 -2.96 -3.44
N HIS A 60 4.67 -1.72 -3.29
CA HIS A 60 5.12 -0.83 -2.22
C HIS A 60 4.13 -0.79 -1.07
N TYR A 61 4.56 -1.28 0.09
CA TYR A 61 3.75 -1.32 1.31
C TYR A 61 4.37 -0.46 2.40
N ARG A 62 3.53 0.25 3.13
CA ARG A 62 3.93 1.10 4.24
C ARG A 62 3.35 0.59 5.53
N TYR A 63 4.18 0.45 6.57
CA TYR A 63 3.71 0.13 7.91
C TYR A 63 3.11 1.39 8.56
N VAL A 64 1.88 1.28 9.03
CA VAL A 64 1.17 2.38 9.71
C VAL A 64 0.53 1.93 11.01
N GLY A 65 0.70 0.65 11.38
CA GLY A 65 0.03 0.06 12.51
C GLY A 65 -1.30 -0.56 12.12
N GLU A 66 -1.74 -1.55 12.88
CA GLU A 66 -2.89 -2.37 12.52
C GLU A 66 -4.20 -1.58 12.48
N GLU A 67 -4.42 -0.72 13.47
CA GLU A 67 -5.66 0.06 13.55
C GLU A 67 -5.81 1.01 12.35
N ALA A 68 -4.77 1.79 12.06
CA ALA A 68 -4.79 2.71 10.92
C ALA A 68 -4.86 1.95 9.60
N ALA A 69 -4.13 0.83 9.47
CA ALA A 69 -4.13 0.03 8.26
C ALA A 69 -5.52 -0.51 7.94
N LYS A 70 -6.21 -1.03 8.94
CA LYS A 70 -7.58 -1.54 8.76
C LYS A 70 -8.54 -0.44 8.36
N ALA A 71 -8.44 0.75 8.96
CA ALA A 71 -9.28 1.88 8.60
C ALA A 71 -9.05 2.34 7.16
N ILE A 72 -7.78 2.47 6.78
CA ILE A 72 -7.39 2.92 5.43
C ILE A 72 -7.86 1.93 4.37
N MET A 73 -7.57 0.65 4.56
CA MET A 73 -7.90 -0.37 3.57
C MET A 73 -9.40 -0.60 3.47
N LYS A 74 -10.12 -0.56 4.59
CA LYS A 74 -11.58 -0.72 4.61
C LYS A 74 -12.29 0.40 3.86
N LYS A 75 -11.82 1.65 4.03
CA LYS A 75 -12.42 2.82 3.38
C LYS A 75 -11.95 3.00 1.94
N GLY A 76 -10.89 2.29 1.53
CA GLY A 76 -10.33 2.45 0.19
C GLY A 76 -9.69 3.82 -0.03
N ILE A 77 -9.07 4.40 1.00
CA ILE A 77 -8.46 5.72 0.94
C ILE A 77 -6.93 5.61 0.98
N THR A 78 -6.24 6.74 0.76
CA THR A 78 -4.79 6.81 0.85
C THR A 78 -4.35 7.21 2.26
N LEU A 79 -3.05 7.05 2.55
CA LEU A 79 -2.48 7.57 3.81
C LEU A 79 -2.68 9.09 3.91
N GLU A 80 -2.51 9.80 2.80
CA GLU A 80 -2.72 11.26 2.76
C GLU A 80 -4.15 11.63 3.17
N GLU A 81 -5.13 10.92 2.63
CA GLU A 81 -6.54 11.15 2.97
C GLU A 81 -6.83 10.83 4.43
N TYR A 82 -6.23 9.74 4.94
CA TYR A 82 -6.42 9.35 6.33
C TYR A 82 -5.84 10.39 7.29
N LEU A 83 -4.63 10.88 7.02
CA LEU A 83 -3.99 11.89 7.86
C LEU A 83 -4.78 13.20 7.85
N ALA A 84 -5.35 13.58 6.71
CA ALA A 84 -6.20 14.77 6.62
C ALA A 84 -7.46 14.62 7.50
N GLN A 85 -8.01 13.42 7.60
CA GLN A 85 -9.21 13.18 8.41
C GLN A 85 -8.94 13.29 9.91
N ILE A 86 -7.78 12.85 10.38
CA ILE A 86 -7.46 12.83 11.81
C ILE A 86 -6.84 14.14 12.32
N GLN A 87 -6.47 15.05 11.43
CA GLN A 87 -5.86 16.32 11.78
C GLN A 87 -6.86 17.47 11.93
N LYS A 88 -8.12 17.17 11.91
CA LYS A 88 -9.17 18.19 12.05
C LYS A 88 -9.30 18.70 13.48
#